data_93d56de9e2d248a6ffa21815e14a6054
#
_entry.id   93d56de9e2d248a6ffa21815e14a6054
#
_cell.length_a   1.000
_cell.length_b   1.000
_cell.length_c   1.000
_cell.angle_alpha   90.00
_cell.angle_beta   90.00
_cell.angle_gamma   90.00
#
_symmetry.space_group_name_H-M   'P 1'
#
loop_
_entity.id
_entity.type
_entity.pdbx_description
1 polymer ?
#
loop_
_entity_poly.entity_id
_entity_poly.type
_entity_poly.pdbx_seq_one_letter_code
_entity_poly.pdbx_strand_id
1 'polypeptide(L)'
;MKFQRQAKILDLIDRFEIETQEDLTAHLRALGYNTTQATISRDIKELRLIKTLSSETGKYKYTSSNAGAADSFTTRLRNIFRECVTDIDAAQNMVVIKTLPGLGQAAAMAIDAMRAPDVVGTLGGDDTVFAVMRDNDSAQKFCKQTKDILK
;
A
#
# COMPACT_ATOMS: atom_id res chain seq x y z
N MET A 1 -6.30 28.59 2.47
CA MET A 1 -4.97 28.44 1.82
C MET A 1 -4.06 27.40 2.49
N LYS A 2 -3.89 27.36 3.82
CA LYS A 2 -2.99 26.36 4.48
C LYS A 2 -3.43 24.91 4.21
N PHE A 3 -4.67 24.56 4.50
CA PHE A 3 -5.20 23.21 4.32
C PHE A 3 -5.14 22.72 2.87
N GLN A 4 -5.42 23.60 1.91
CA GLN A 4 -5.34 23.27 0.49
C GLN A 4 -3.89 22.96 0.07
N ARG A 5 -2.92 23.75 0.57
CA ARG A 5 -1.49 23.51 0.31
C ARG A 5 -1.02 22.21 0.94
N GLN A 6 -1.41 21.94 2.19
CA GLN A 6 -1.05 20.69 2.88
C GLN A 6 -1.67 19.47 2.22
N ALA A 7 -2.94 19.53 1.79
CA ALA A 7 -3.56 18.47 0.99
C ALA A 7 -2.80 18.23 -0.33
N LYS A 8 -2.34 19.32 -0.98
CA LYS A 8 -1.57 19.22 -2.21
C LYS A 8 -0.16 18.65 -2.00
N ILE A 9 0.47 18.95 -0.86
CA ILE A 9 1.74 18.33 -0.47
C ILE A 9 1.58 16.81 -0.36
N LEU A 10 0.53 16.32 0.29
CA LEU A 10 0.24 14.89 0.42
C LEU A 10 0.01 14.24 -0.95
N ASP A 11 -0.79 14.87 -1.82
CA ASP A 11 -1.02 14.40 -3.20
C ASP A 11 0.29 14.33 -4.02
N LEU A 12 1.18 15.30 -3.86
CA LEU A 12 2.46 15.33 -4.58
C LEU A 12 3.41 14.22 -4.12
N ILE A 13 3.56 14.00 -2.82
CA ILE A 13 4.46 12.95 -2.31
C ILE A 13 3.93 11.54 -2.56
N ASP A 14 2.62 11.39 -2.80
CA ASP A 14 2.00 10.13 -3.17
C ASP A 14 2.21 9.80 -4.66
N ARG A 15 2.25 10.82 -5.52
CA ARG A 15 2.41 10.66 -6.97
C ARG A 15 3.84 10.74 -7.48
N PHE A 16 4.71 11.45 -6.78
CA PHE A 16 6.08 11.72 -7.19
C PHE A 16 7.08 11.36 -6.09
N GLU A 17 8.23 10.85 -6.49
CA GLU A 17 9.34 10.62 -5.59
C GLU A 17 10.06 11.94 -5.29
N ILE A 18 9.58 12.67 -4.29
CA ILE A 18 10.13 13.95 -3.89
C ILE A 18 11.25 13.73 -2.86
N GLU A 19 12.48 14.07 -3.23
CA GLU A 19 13.68 13.81 -2.44
C GLU A 19 14.04 14.97 -1.49
N THR A 20 13.77 16.22 -1.93
CA THR A 20 14.22 17.42 -1.21
C THR A 20 13.08 18.41 -0.96
N GLN A 21 13.30 19.37 -0.03
CA GLN A 21 12.36 20.47 0.19
C GLN A 21 12.31 21.44 -1.00
N GLU A 22 13.43 21.59 -1.68
CA GLU A 22 13.55 22.39 -2.89
C GLU A 22 12.68 21.81 -4.01
N ASP A 23 12.72 20.51 -4.19
CA ASP A 23 11.92 19.77 -5.15
C ASP A 23 10.42 19.90 -4.85
N LEU A 24 10.02 19.69 -3.59
CA LEU A 24 8.66 19.93 -3.15
C LEU A 24 8.18 21.38 -3.41
N THR A 25 9.09 22.34 -3.16
CA THR A 25 8.82 23.76 -3.38
C THR A 25 8.62 24.06 -4.87
N ALA A 26 9.44 23.47 -5.74
CA ALA A 26 9.33 23.62 -7.19
C ALA A 26 7.99 23.08 -7.71
N HIS A 27 7.58 21.90 -7.29
CA HIS A 27 6.29 21.32 -7.64
C HIS A 27 5.10 22.18 -7.19
N LEU A 28 5.15 22.71 -5.97
CA LEU A 28 4.09 23.58 -5.46
C LEU A 28 4.02 24.92 -6.21
N ARG A 29 5.18 25.49 -6.57
CA ARG A 29 5.23 26.72 -7.38
C ARG A 29 4.65 26.51 -8.78
N ALA A 30 4.97 25.39 -9.42
CA ALA A 30 4.39 25.03 -10.72
C ALA A 30 2.85 24.93 -10.68
N LEU A 31 2.28 24.60 -9.52
CA LEU A 31 0.83 24.57 -9.26
C LEU A 31 0.26 25.91 -8.77
N GLY A 32 1.06 27.00 -8.80
CA GLY A 32 0.61 28.35 -8.42
C GLY A 32 0.63 28.66 -6.92
N TYR A 33 1.22 27.77 -6.09
CA TYR A 33 1.39 28.02 -4.67
C TYR A 33 2.67 28.82 -4.40
N ASN A 34 2.52 30.13 -4.12
CA ASN A 34 3.66 30.97 -3.74
C ASN A 34 4.01 30.73 -2.27
N THR A 35 5.01 29.92 -2.00
CA THR A 35 5.42 29.53 -0.66
C THR A 35 6.91 29.78 -0.42
N THR A 36 7.27 30.06 0.84
CA THR A 36 8.66 30.18 1.27
C THR A 36 9.16 28.84 1.83
N GLN A 37 10.47 28.62 1.81
CA GLN A 37 11.09 27.43 2.38
C GLN A 37 10.70 27.24 3.86
N ALA A 38 10.64 28.33 4.64
CA ALA A 38 10.21 28.29 6.05
C ALA A 38 8.75 27.75 6.18
N THR A 39 7.87 28.11 5.26
CA THR A 39 6.49 27.63 5.24
C THR A 39 6.43 26.14 4.92
N ILE A 40 7.20 25.70 3.92
CA ILE A 40 7.29 24.28 3.56
C ILE A 40 7.88 23.45 4.69
N SER A 41 8.93 23.94 5.34
CA SER A 41 9.53 23.25 6.49
C SER A 41 8.54 23.07 7.65
N ARG A 42 7.67 24.06 7.90
CA ARG A 42 6.59 23.95 8.91
C ARG A 42 5.53 22.94 8.47
N ASP A 43 5.10 22.99 7.21
CA ASP A 43 4.12 22.04 6.68
C ASP A 43 4.63 20.60 6.77
N ILE A 44 5.89 20.34 6.43
CA ILE A 44 6.53 19.02 6.56
C ILE A 44 6.47 18.53 8.01
N LYS A 45 6.77 19.39 8.99
CA LYS A 45 6.70 19.04 10.43
C LYS A 45 5.27 18.80 10.88
N GLU A 46 4.32 19.65 10.50
CA GLU A 46 2.92 19.52 10.89
C GLU A 46 2.27 18.27 10.28
N LEU A 47 2.59 17.95 9.04
CA LEU A 47 2.13 16.75 8.35
C LEU A 47 2.92 15.50 8.78
N ARG A 48 3.92 15.64 9.65
CA ARG A 48 4.78 14.56 10.11
C ARG A 48 5.38 13.76 8.96
N LEU A 49 5.85 14.46 7.93
CA LEU A 49 6.53 13.81 6.82
C LEU A 49 7.92 13.33 7.25
N ILE A 50 8.24 12.11 6.87
CA ILE A 50 9.55 11.49 7.11
C ILE A 50 10.20 11.16 5.79
N LYS A 51 11.52 10.99 5.78
CA LYS A 51 12.25 10.47 4.62
C LYS A 51 12.41 8.96 4.77
N THR A 52 11.98 8.21 3.77
CA THR A 52 12.16 6.76 3.69
C THR A 52 12.90 6.39 2.41
N LEU A 53 13.62 5.28 2.44
CA LEU A 53 14.29 4.75 1.26
C LEU A 53 13.24 4.13 0.33
N SER A 54 13.21 4.58 -0.93
CA SER A 54 12.39 3.96 -1.97
C SER A 54 12.94 2.58 -2.32
N SER A 55 12.10 1.56 -2.27
CA SER A 55 12.47 0.20 -2.68
C SER A 55 12.68 0.05 -4.18
N GLU A 56 12.15 0.99 -4.98
CA GLU A 56 12.24 0.97 -6.44
C GLU A 56 13.49 1.67 -6.96
N THR A 57 13.83 2.82 -6.39
CA THR A 57 14.92 3.67 -6.89
C THR A 57 16.14 3.70 -5.98
N GLY A 58 16.04 3.20 -4.75
CA GLY A 58 17.12 3.26 -3.75
C GLY A 58 17.41 4.67 -3.23
N LYS A 59 16.56 5.66 -3.52
CA LYS A 59 16.70 7.05 -3.10
C LYS A 59 15.78 7.37 -1.92
N TYR A 60 16.16 8.36 -1.12
CA TYR A 60 15.30 8.84 -0.05
C TYR A 60 14.20 9.75 -0.60
N LYS A 61 12.94 9.48 -0.24
CA LYS A 61 11.77 10.30 -0.60
C LYS A 61 10.96 10.67 0.64
N TYR A 62 10.26 11.81 0.55
CA TYR A 62 9.27 12.17 1.56
C TYR A 62 8.06 11.25 1.49
N THR A 63 7.61 10.81 2.67
CA THR A 63 6.36 10.06 2.83
C THR A 63 5.68 10.51 4.13
N SER A 64 4.38 10.36 4.24
CA SER A 64 3.72 10.63 5.52
C SER A 64 4.10 9.54 6.53
N SER A 65 4.27 9.90 7.81
CA SER A 65 4.59 8.92 8.85
C SER A 65 3.52 7.81 8.96
N ASN A 66 2.29 8.12 8.57
CA ASN A 66 1.23 7.12 8.48
C ASN A 66 1.34 6.24 7.23
N ALA A 67 1.81 6.78 6.10
CA ALA A 67 2.06 6.01 4.88
C ALA A 67 3.25 5.06 5.04
N GLY A 68 4.35 5.54 5.64
CA GLY A 68 5.51 4.69 5.93
C GLY A 68 5.20 3.55 6.90
N ALA A 69 4.32 3.78 7.89
CA ALA A 69 3.82 2.74 8.78
C ALA A 69 2.87 1.78 8.04
N ALA A 70 2.01 2.30 7.15
CA ALA A 70 1.13 1.49 6.32
C ALA A 70 1.91 0.66 5.30
N ASP A 71 2.94 1.22 4.64
CA ASP A 71 3.81 0.49 3.72
C ASP A 71 4.63 -0.59 4.43
N SER A 72 5.19 -0.28 5.62
CA SER A 72 5.89 -1.27 6.41
C SER A 72 4.94 -2.36 6.92
N PHE A 73 3.72 -2.00 7.33
CA PHE A 73 2.69 -2.93 7.74
C PHE A 73 2.22 -3.82 6.57
N THR A 74 1.95 -3.22 5.41
CA THR A 74 1.57 -3.95 4.19
C THR A 74 2.68 -4.88 3.72
N THR A 75 3.94 -4.43 3.78
CA THR A 75 5.10 -5.27 3.43
C THR A 75 5.25 -6.44 4.40
N ARG A 76 5.08 -6.20 5.71
CA ARG A 76 5.09 -7.28 6.72
C ARG A 76 3.96 -8.28 6.48
N LEU A 77 2.75 -7.81 6.17
CA LEU A 77 1.61 -8.68 5.85
C LEU A 77 1.86 -9.50 4.57
N ARG A 78 2.47 -8.92 3.53
CA ARG A 78 2.88 -9.66 2.34
C ARG A 78 3.89 -10.76 2.66
N ASN A 79 4.87 -10.47 3.50
CA ASN A 79 5.86 -11.47 3.93
C ASN A 79 5.20 -12.58 4.73
N ILE A 80 4.34 -12.26 5.69
CA ILE A 80 3.55 -13.23 6.44
C ILE A 80 2.71 -14.08 5.47
N PHE A 81 2.05 -13.46 4.51
CA PHE A 81 1.25 -14.16 3.51
C PHE A 81 2.09 -15.18 2.72
N ARG A 82 3.29 -14.79 2.27
CA ARG A 82 4.23 -15.70 1.58
C ARG A 82 4.68 -16.88 2.45
N GLU A 83 4.84 -16.67 3.74
CA GLU A 83 5.30 -17.71 4.68
C GLU A 83 4.16 -18.65 5.09
N CYS A 84 2.91 -18.16 5.15
CA CYS A 84 1.78 -18.97 5.62
C CYS A 84 1.02 -19.68 4.51
N VAL A 85 1.00 -19.17 3.29
CA VAL A 85 0.21 -19.73 2.19
C VAL A 85 0.91 -20.95 1.59
N THR A 86 0.19 -22.06 1.55
CA THR A 86 0.67 -23.34 1.02
C THR A 86 0.13 -23.63 -0.38
N ASP A 87 -1.09 -23.20 -0.68
CA ASP A 87 -1.72 -23.38 -1.98
C ASP A 87 -2.81 -22.33 -2.23
N ILE A 88 -3.12 -22.10 -3.49
CA ILE A 88 -4.17 -21.17 -3.90
C ILE A 88 -4.83 -21.67 -5.18
N ASP A 89 -6.16 -21.67 -5.19
CA ASP A 89 -6.95 -22.06 -6.36
C ASP A 89 -8.21 -21.21 -6.50
N ALA A 90 -8.75 -21.11 -7.71
CA ALA A 90 -9.94 -20.36 -8.00
C ALA A 90 -11.08 -21.28 -8.45
N ALA A 91 -12.26 -21.09 -7.84
CA ALA A 91 -13.50 -21.76 -8.18
C ALA A 91 -14.56 -20.71 -8.52
N GLN A 92 -14.81 -20.50 -9.81
CA GLN A 92 -15.65 -19.39 -10.29
C GLN A 92 -15.14 -18.04 -9.77
N ASN A 93 -15.98 -17.26 -9.10
CA ASN A 93 -15.62 -15.97 -8.50
C ASN A 93 -15.07 -16.09 -7.07
N MET A 94 -14.74 -17.30 -6.62
CA MET A 94 -14.15 -17.53 -5.30
C MET A 94 -12.70 -17.97 -5.45
N VAL A 95 -11.83 -17.42 -4.61
CA VAL A 95 -10.45 -17.88 -4.47
C VAL A 95 -10.31 -18.56 -3.12
N VAL A 96 -9.83 -19.80 -3.15
CA VAL A 96 -9.54 -20.61 -1.97
C VAL A 96 -8.04 -20.60 -1.72
N ILE A 97 -7.64 -20.16 -0.54
CA ILE A 97 -6.25 -20.03 -0.16
C ILE A 97 -6.01 -20.96 1.03
N LYS A 98 -5.11 -21.89 0.86
CA LYS A 98 -4.66 -22.81 1.92
C LYS A 98 -3.47 -22.22 2.66
N THR A 99 -3.47 -22.36 3.97
CA THR A 99 -2.39 -21.88 4.82
C THR A 99 -1.88 -23.00 5.74
N LEU A 100 -0.81 -22.71 6.44
CA LEU A 100 -0.42 -23.53 7.60
C LEU A 100 -1.52 -23.41 8.68
N PRO A 101 -1.72 -24.47 9.50
CA PRO A 101 -2.74 -24.47 10.57
C PRO A 101 -2.60 -23.26 11.52
N GLY A 102 -3.71 -22.66 11.88
CA GLY A 102 -3.77 -21.47 12.73
C GLY A 102 -3.48 -20.13 12.04
N LEU A 103 -3.12 -20.12 10.73
CA LEU A 103 -2.70 -18.89 10.02
C LEU A 103 -3.72 -18.37 9.01
N GLY A 104 -4.89 -18.98 8.89
CA GLY A 104 -5.93 -18.53 7.97
C GLY A 104 -6.40 -17.10 8.26
N GLN A 105 -6.60 -16.72 9.52
CA GLN A 105 -6.98 -15.36 9.89
C GLN A 105 -5.91 -14.33 9.52
N ALA A 106 -4.62 -14.64 9.74
CA ALA A 106 -3.52 -13.76 9.39
C ALA A 106 -3.42 -13.55 7.87
N ALA A 107 -3.63 -14.61 7.09
CA ALA A 107 -3.67 -14.53 5.63
C ALA A 107 -4.86 -13.71 5.12
N ALA A 108 -6.05 -13.86 5.70
CA ALA A 108 -7.23 -13.05 5.38
C ALA A 108 -6.98 -11.55 5.65
N MET A 109 -6.41 -11.21 6.81
CA MET A 109 -6.01 -9.83 7.15
C MET A 109 -5.00 -9.26 6.16
N ALA A 110 -4.06 -10.08 5.68
CA ALA A 110 -3.08 -9.64 4.69
C ALA A 110 -3.73 -9.30 3.35
N ILE A 111 -4.71 -10.10 2.90
CA ILE A 111 -5.47 -9.85 1.67
C ILE A 111 -6.28 -8.56 1.80
N ASP A 112 -7.00 -8.38 2.90
CA ASP A 112 -7.82 -7.18 3.15
C ASP A 112 -6.94 -5.91 3.17
N ALA A 113 -5.73 -6.00 3.74
CA ALA A 113 -4.78 -4.89 3.76
C ALA A 113 -4.22 -4.53 2.38
N MET A 114 -4.21 -5.44 1.41
CA MET A 114 -3.80 -5.15 0.03
C MET A 114 -4.79 -4.24 -0.69
N ARG A 115 -6.02 -4.12 -0.20
CA ARG A 115 -7.10 -3.28 -0.77
C ARG A 115 -7.28 -3.51 -2.28
N ALA A 116 -7.16 -4.76 -2.73
CA ALA A 116 -7.34 -5.09 -4.13
C ALA A 116 -8.77 -4.77 -4.57
N PRO A 117 -8.98 -3.96 -5.61
CA PRO A 117 -10.31 -3.43 -5.97
C PRO A 117 -11.32 -4.50 -6.37
N ASP A 118 -10.85 -5.65 -6.84
CA ASP A 118 -11.66 -6.76 -7.29
C ASP A 118 -12.03 -7.73 -6.16
N VAL A 119 -11.45 -7.58 -4.96
CA VAL A 119 -11.80 -8.36 -3.77
C VAL A 119 -13.02 -7.72 -3.10
N VAL A 120 -14.12 -8.46 -3.02
CA VAL A 120 -15.36 -8.04 -2.35
C VAL A 120 -15.24 -8.20 -0.83
N GLY A 121 -14.58 -9.28 -0.40
CA GLY A 121 -14.32 -9.57 1.01
C GLY A 121 -13.66 -10.92 1.19
N THR A 122 -13.16 -11.16 2.40
CA THR A 122 -12.51 -12.40 2.78
C THR A 122 -13.14 -13.02 4.02
N LEU A 123 -12.97 -14.33 4.16
CA LEU A 123 -13.33 -15.08 5.35
C LEU A 123 -12.19 -16.04 5.68
N GLY A 124 -11.51 -15.84 6.81
CA GLY A 124 -10.45 -16.72 7.29
C GLY A 124 -10.99 -17.79 8.24
N GLY A 125 -10.67 -19.06 7.94
CA GLY A 125 -10.80 -20.19 8.85
C GLY A 125 -9.48 -20.45 9.59
N ASP A 126 -9.30 -21.67 10.08
CA ASP A 126 -8.07 -22.07 10.75
C ASP A 126 -6.88 -22.17 9.77
N ASP A 127 -7.05 -22.91 8.68
CA ASP A 127 -6.02 -23.18 7.65
C ASP A 127 -6.47 -22.82 6.23
N THR A 128 -7.60 -22.14 6.09
CA THR A 128 -8.21 -21.86 4.78
C THR A 128 -8.84 -20.48 4.78
N VAL A 129 -8.62 -19.73 3.69
CA VAL A 129 -9.27 -18.44 3.45
C VAL A 129 -10.12 -18.52 2.20
N PHE A 130 -11.34 -18.01 2.26
CA PHE A 130 -12.17 -17.73 1.10
C PHE A 130 -12.11 -16.24 0.79
N ALA A 131 -11.71 -15.90 -0.42
CA ALA A 131 -11.80 -14.56 -0.95
C ALA A 131 -12.87 -14.54 -2.06
N VAL A 132 -13.86 -13.67 -1.89
CA VAL A 132 -14.92 -13.48 -2.88
C VAL A 132 -14.51 -12.36 -3.83
N MET A 133 -14.48 -12.66 -5.11
CA MET A 133 -14.11 -11.74 -6.18
C MET A 133 -15.35 -11.23 -6.90
N ARG A 134 -15.23 -10.10 -7.62
CA ARG A 134 -16.37 -9.52 -8.35
C ARG A 134 -16.85 -10.40 -9.50
N ASP A 135 -15.94 -11.12 -10.15
CA ASP A 135 -16.22 -12.01 -11.27
C ASP A 135 -15.16 -13.12 -11.38
N ASN A 136 -15.38 -14.05 -12.30
CA ASN A 136 -14.49 -15.19 -12.51
C ASN A 136 -13.12 -14.78 -13.06
N ASP A 137 -13.07 -13.77 -13.92
CA ASP A 137 -11.82 -13.31 -14.53
C ASP A 137 -10.91 -12.66 -13.46
N SER A 138 -11.50 -11.86 -12.58
CA SER A 138 -10.81 -11.29 -11.41
C SER A 138 -10.27 -12.37 -10.48
N ALA A 139 -11.02 -13.45 -10.25
CA ALA A 139 -10.58 -14.58 -9.44
C ALA A 139 -9.37 -15.29 -10.06
N GLN A 140 -9.40 -15.58 -11.35
CA GLN A 140 -8.30 -16.21 -12.08
C GLN A 140 -7.05 -15.32 -12.08
N LYS A 141 -7.22 -14.01 -12.34
CA LYS A 141 -6.14 -13.03 -12.34
C LYS A 141 -5.47 -12.94 -10.96
N PHE A 142 -6.29 -12.82 -9.89
CA PHE A 142 -5.80 -12.76 -8.52
C PHE A 142 -5.03 -14.04 -8.14
N CYS A 143 -5.57 -15.20 -8.47
CA CYS A 143 -4.93 -16.49 -8.23
C CYS A 143 -3.57 -16.58 -8.92
N LYS A 144 -3.48 -16.17 -10.20
CA LYS A 144 -2.22 -16.17 -10.97
C LYS A 144 -1.19 -15.20 -10.36
N GLN A 145 -1.58 -13.96 -10.08
CA GLN A 145 -0.71 -12.95 -9.49
C GLN A 145 -0.17 -13.38 -8.12
N THR A 146 -1.03 -14.02 -7.32
CA THR A 146 -0.64 -14.49 -5.99
C THR A 146 0.30 -15.69 -6.07
N LYS A 147 0.07 -16.63 -6.99
CA LYS A 147 1.01 -17.75 -7.25
C LYS A 147 2.39 -17.24 -7.66
N ASP A 148 2.47 -16.15 -8.40
CA ASP A 148 3.76 -15.55 -8.81
C ASP A 148 4.51 -14.90 -7.64
N ILE A 149 3.79 -14.43 -6.63
CA ILE A 149 4.39 -13.89 -5.38
C ILE A 149 4.92 -15.01 -4.48
N LEU A 150 4.34 -16.22 -4.56
CA LEU A 150 4.74 -17.37 -3.73
C LEU A 150 5.96 -18.12 -4.26
N LYS A 151 6.35 -17.86 -5.51
CA LYS A 151 7.58 -18.40 -6.12
C LYS A 151 8.81 -17.61 -5.69
#